data_504490e2b589096b934104cb858f627a
#
_entry.id   504490e2b589096b934104cb858f627a
#
_cell.length_a   1.000
_cell.length_b   1.000
_cell.length_c   1.000
_cell.angle_alpha   90.00
_cell.angle_beta   90.00
_cell.angle_gamma   90.00
#
_symmetry.space_group_name_H-M   'P 1'
#
loop_
_entity.id
_entity.type
_entity.pdbx_description
1 polymer ?
#
loop_
_entity_poly.entity_id
_entity_poly.type
_entity_poly.pdbx_seq_one_letter_code
_entity_poly.pdbx_strand_id
1 'polypeptide(L)'
;CALPICGLGHAVLCAQHLIGNEPFAVILSDEVIDADVPALAQLMKVFDDGNGVVLGVQKVRREDVSHYGIVDAERVADGLHRIVGLVEKPSPSQAPSRFAAIGRYILSPEIFPILEQTTPGKNREIQLTDALRQLVQDAPSYAQEIDGQRYDAGDKLGFLQATVEFAL
;
A
#
# COMPACT_ATOMS: atom_id res chain seq x y z
N CYS A 1 -15.81 8.99 22.19
CA CYS A 1 -15.88 7.51 22.21
C CYS A 1 -15.01 7.02 21.08
N ALA A 2 -13.85 6.45 21.38
CA ALA A 2 -13.02 5.84 20.33
C ALA A 2 -13.72 4.53 19.91
N LEU A 3 -14.32 4.52 18.72
CA LEU A 3 -14.77 3.28 18.11
C LEU A 3 -13.52 2.44 17.79
N PRO A 4 -13.54 1.12 18.01
CA PRO A 4 -12.43 0.28 17.62
C PRO A 4 -12.23 0.38 16.10
N ILE A 5 -10.99 0.59 15.66
CA ILE A 5 -10.63 0.59 14.25
C ILE A 5 -10.76 -0.85 13.73
N CYS A 6 -11.54 -1.03 12.66
CA CYS A 6 -11.82 -2.33 12.07
C CYS A 6 -10.99 -2.52 10.79
N GLY A 7 -9.65 -2.49 10.92
CA GLY A 7 -8.71 -2.67 9.81
C GLY A 7 -8.22 -1.36 9.19
N LEU A 8 -7.24 -1.49 8.28
CA LEU A 8 -6.56 -0.35 7.65
C LEU A 8 -7.53 0.49 6.78
N GLY A 9 -8.43 -0.15 6.05
CA GLY A 9 -9.45 0.58 5.25
C GLY A 9 -10.34 1.45 6.12
N HIS A 10 -10.75 0.96 7.31
CA HIS A 10 -11.52 1.75 8.26
C HIS A 10 -10.71 2.92 8.83
N ALA A 11 -9.42 2.73 9.12
CA ALA A 11 -8.54 3.81 9.58
C ALA A 11 -8.44 4.93 8.55
N VAL A 12 -8.29 4.59 7.26
CA VAL A 12 -8.28 5.56 6.16
C VAL A 12 -9.64 6.27 6.05
N LEU A 13 -10.74 5.54 6.12
CA LEU A 13 -12.09 6.10 6.05
C LEU A 13 -12.34 7.14 7.17
N CYS A 14 -11.85 6.90 8.38
CA CYS A 14 -11.96 7.83 9.50
C CYS A 14 -11.29 9.20 9.22
N ALA A 15 -10.34 9.27 8.31
CA ALA A 15 -9.66 10.50 7.93
C ALA A 15 -10.42 11.34 6.87
N GLN A 16 -11.48 10.83 6.25
CA GLN A 16 -12.22 11.43 5.15
C GLN A 16 -12.57 12.90 5.40
N HIS A 17 -13.11 13.21 6.60
CA HIS A 17 -13.53 14.58 6.94
C HIS A 17 -12.38 15.58 7.07
N LEU A 18 -11.16 15.10 7.27
CA LEU A 18 -9.96 15.93 7.38
C LEU A 18 -9.33 16.15 6.01
N ILE A 19 -9.39 15.15 5.14
CA ILE A 19 -8.78 15.15 3.80
C ILE A 19 -9.68 15.87 2.80
N GLY A 20 -10.99 15.71 2.91
CA GLY A 20 -11.93 16.30 1.96
C GLY A 20 -11.84 15.64 0.59
N ASN A 21 -11.69 16.44 -0.46
CA ASN A 21 -11.72 15.99 -1.85
C ASN A 21 -10.35 16.18 -2.55
N GLU A 22 -9.27 15.97 -1.82
CA GLU A 22 -7.90 16.09 -2.34
C GLU A 22 -7.18 14.74 -2.33
N PRO A 23 -6.24 14.50 -3.26
CA PRO A 23 -5.34 13.36 -3.17
C PRO A 23 -4.50 13.41 -1.88
N PHE A 24 -4.23 12.25 -1.32
CA PHE A 24 -3.52 12.16 -0.04
C PHE A 24 -2.57 10.98 0.03
N ALA A 25 -1.60 11.07 0.92
CA ALA A 25 -0.67 9.99 1.19
C ALA A 25 -1.09 9.18 2.42
N VAL A 26 -0.96 7.86 2.33
CA VAL A 26 -1.01 6.95 3.48
C VAL A 26 0.38 6.39 3.71
N ILE A 27 0.86 6.52 4.95
CA ILE A 27 2.17 6.05 5.38
C ILE A 27 1.96 5.14 6.59
N LEU A 28 2.29 3.86 6.46
CA LEU A 28 2.27 2.95 7.59
C LEU A 28 3.51 3.17 8.44
N SER A 29 3.31 3.36 9.75
CA SER A 29 4.36 3.74 10.68
C SER A 29 5.33 2.62 11.04
N ASP A 30 4.92 1.38 10.83
CA ASP A 30 5.71 0.17 11.05
C ASP A 30 6.59 -0.22 9.85
N GLU A 31 6.43 0.47 8.73
CA GLU A 31 7.26 0.30 7.54
C GLU A 31 8.31 1.41 7.47
N VAL A 32 9.53 1.13 7.91
CA VAL A 32 10.64 2.08 7.86
C VAL A 32 11.43 1.86 6.58
N ILE A 33 11.71 2.92 5.84
CA ILE A 33 12.45 2.85 4.56
C ILE A 33 13.60 3.84 4.62
N ASP A 34 14.80 3.31 4.52
CA ASP A 34 16.03 4.08 4.34
C ASP A 34 16.34 4.21 2.85
N ALA A 35 16.44 5.43 2.35
CA ALA A 35 16.64 5.71 0.93
C ALA A 35 17.18 7.12 0.72
N ASP A 36 18.07 7.30 -0.26
CA ASP A 36 18.61 8.61 -0.66
C ASP A 36 17.49 9.58 -1.08
N VAL A 37 16.49 9.08 -1.82
CA VAL A 37 15.26 9.80 -2.15
C VAL A 37 14.12 9.23 -1.32
N PRO A 38 13.47 10.00 -0.44
CA PRO A 38 12.38 9.50 0.40
C PRO A 38 11.32 8.76 -0.43
N ALA A 39 10.86 7.61 0.06
CA ALA A 39 9.94 6.74 -0.68
C ALA A 39 8.68 7.48 -1.17
N LEU A 40 8.10 8.36 -0.34
CA LEU A 40 6.96 9.17 -0.78
C LEU A 40 7.32 10.11 -1.94
N ALA A 41 8.53 10.70 -1.94
CA ALA A 41 8.99 11.54 -3.03
C ALA A 41 9.19 10.76 -4.34
N GLN A 42 9.55 9.47 -4.25
CA GLN A 42 9.59 8.59 -5.42
C GLN A 42 8.18 8.38 -6.00
N LEU A 43 7.16 8.19 -5.15
CA LEU A 43 5.76 8.05 -5.60
C LEU A 43 5.22 9.36 -6.19
N MET A 44 5.55 10.51 -5.61
CA MET A 44 5.09 11.81 -6.09
C MET A 44 5.58 12.15 -7.51
N LYS A 45 6.70 11.57 -7.96
CA LYS A 45 7.17 11.72 -9.35
C LYS A 45 6.28 11.00 -10.37
N VAL A 46 5.56 9.97 -9.90
CA VAL A 46 4.66 9.15 -10.74
C VAL A 46 3.23 9.65 -10.67
N PHE A 47 2.88 10.30 -9.55
CA PHE A 47 1.52 10.77 -9.31
C PHE A 47 1.15 11.89 -10.30
N ASP A 48 -0.04 11.78 -10.87
CA ASP A 48 -0.73 12.77 -11.66
C ASP A 48 -2.19 12.83 -11.19
N ASP A 49 -2.83 13.99 -11.28
CA ASP A 49 -4.20 14.22 -10.80
C ASP A 49 -5.24 13.28 -11.45
N GLY A 50 -4.90 12.67 -12.58
CA GLY A 50 -5.72 11.64 -13.22
C GLY A 50 -5.54 10.21 -12.68
N ASN A 51 -4.60 9.99 -11.76
CA ASN A 51 -4.33 8.66 -11.21
C ASN A 51 -5.29 8.33 -10.05
N GLY A 52 -5.77 7.09 -10.00
CA GLY A 52 -6.55 6.61 -8.86
C GLY A 52 -5.66 6.25 -7.68
N VAL A 53 -4.54 5.60 -7.94
CA VAL A 53 -3.59 5.12 -6.92
C VAL A 53 -2.16 5.15 -7.44
N VAL A 54 -1.20 5.52 -6.57
CA VAL A 54 0.21 5.19 -6.77
C VAL A 54 0.70 4.44 -5.53
N LEU A 55 1.14 3.20 -5.70
CA LEU A 55 1.62 2.33 -4.62
C LEU A 55 3.14 2.20 -4.64
N GLY A 56 3.77 2.29 -3.49
CA GLY A 56 5.13 1.80 -3.30
C GLY A 56 5.14 0.28 -3.18
N VAL A 57 5.97 -0.38 -3.98
CA VAL A 57 6.11 -1.83 -3.96
C VAL A 57 7.58 -2.24 -3.88
N GLN A 58 7.82 -3.43 -3.32
CA GLN A 58 9.10 -4.14 -3.41
C GLN A 58 8.87 -5.61 -3.72
N LYS A 59 9.85 -6.23 -4.38
CA LYS A 59 9.83 -7.68 -4.62
C LYS A 59 10.16 -8.44 -3.34
N VAL A 60 9.24 -9.26 -2.88
CA VAL A 60 9.44 -10.17 -1.76
C VAL A 60 9.74 -11.60 -2.23
N ARG A 61 10.22 -12.46 -1.33
CA ARG A 61 10.37 -13.89 -1.62
C ARG A 61 8.97 -14.52 -1.81
N ARG A 62 8.93 -15.59 -2.60
CA ARG A 62 7.64 -16.26 -2.92
C ARG A 62 6.93 -16.80 -1.69
N GLU A 63 7.67 -17.25 -0.70
CA GLU A 63 7.13 -17.72 0.58
C GLU A 63 6.51 -16.62 1.45
N ASP A 64 6.95 -15.37 1.28
CA ASP A 64 6.55 -14.24 2.12
C ASP A 64 5.28 -13.51 1.60
N VAL A 65 4.82 -13.82 0.37
CA VAL A 65 3.67 -13.13 -0.25
C VAL A 65 2.40 -13.19 0.60
N SER A 66 2.26 -14.22 1.45
CA SER A 66 1.09 -14.38 2.33
C SER A 66 1.02 -13.37 3.48
N HIS A 67 2.02 -12.54 3.65
CA HIS A 67 2.05 -11.48 4.66
C HIS A 67 1.58 -10.12 4.12
N TYR A 68 1.50 -9.96 2.79
CA TYR A 68 1.30 -8.65 2.13
C TYR A 68 0.11 -8.64 1.19
N GLY A 69 -0.39 -7.43 0.92
CA GLY A 69 -1.15 -7.18 -0.30
C GLY A 69 -0.23 -7.29 -1.51
N ILE A 70 -0.56 -8.19 -2.43
CA ILE A 70 0.25 -8.43 -3.63
C ILE A 70 -0.39 -7.76 -4.83
N VAL A 71 0.42 -6.98 -5.54
CA VAL A 71 -0.01 -6.22 -6.72
C VAL A 71 0.16 -7.09 -7.96
N ASP A 72 -0.89 -7.21 -8.75
CA ASP A 72 -0.83 -7.70 -10.12
C ASP A 72 -0.64 -6.51 -11.05
N ALA A 73 0.47 -6.50 -11.81
CA ALA A 73 0.84 -5.32 -12.56
C ALA A 73 1.62 -5.65 -13.83
N GLU A 74 1.42 -4.83 -14.85
CA GLU A 74 2.12 -4.87 -16.14
C GLU A 74 3.23 -3.81 -16.17
N ARG A 75 4.43 -4.17 -16.62
CA ARG A 75 5.55 -3.23 -16.72
C ARG A 75 5.27 -2.14 -17.76
N VAL A 76 5.47 -0.89 -17.36
CA VAL A 76 5.33 0.29 -18.23
C VAL A 76 6.70 0.91 -18.53
N ALA A 77 7.54 1.04 -17.49
CA ALA A 77 8.89 1.56 -17.59
C ALA A 77 9.80 0.87 -16.57
N ASP A 78 11.03 1.31 -16.44
CA ASP A 78 11.93 0.78 -15.43
C ASP A 78 11.45 1.14 -14.04
N GLY A 79 11.24 0.13 -13.18
CA GLY A 79 10.69 0.30 -11.85
C GLY A 79 9.22 0.75 -11.79
N LEU A 80 8.55 1.02 -12.93
CA LEU A 80 7.17 1.48 -12.99
C LEU A 80 6.26 0.46 -13.66
N HIS A 81 5.14 0.16 -13.00
CA HIS A 81 4.16 -0.83 -13.45
C HIS A 81 2.74 -0.27 -13.38
N ARG A 82 1.91 -0.59 -14.37
CA ARG A 82 0.48 -0.33 -14.31
C ARG A 82 -0.22 -1.41 -13.51
N ILE A 83 -1.00 -1.05 -12.51
CA ILE A 83 -1.74 -1.99 -11.68
C ILE A 83 -2.96 -2.49 -12.48
N VAL A 84 -3.14 -3.82 -12.49
CA VAL A 84 -4.30 -4.48 -13.07
C VAL A 84 -5.14 -5.19 -12.01
N GLY A 85 -4.59 -5.42 -10.82
CA GLY A 85 -5.29 -6.03 -9.70
C GLY A 85 -4.48 -6.04 -8.41
N LEU A 86 -5.15 -6.38 -7.32
CA LEU A 86 -4.53 -6.60 -6.00
C LEU A 86 -5.18 -7.81 -5.33
N VAL A 87 -4.38 -8.56 -4.56
CA VAL A 87 -4.85 -9.71 -3.77
C VAL A 87 -4.28 -9.60 -2.36
N GLU A 88 -5.15 -9.58 -1.36
CA GLU A 88 -4.75 -9.53 0.05
C GLU A 88 -4.26 -10.89 0.53
N LYS A 89 -3.00 -10.94 0.96
CA LYS A 89 -2.37 -12.10 1.61
C LYS A 89 -2.65 -13.43 0.89
N PRO A 90 -2.32 -13.54 -0.41
CA PRO A 90 -2.57 -14.76 -1.17
C PRO A 90 -1.65 -15.90 -0.70
N SER A 91 -2.05 -17.15 -0.95
CA SER A 91 -1.10 -18.24 -0.84
C SER A 91 0.02 -18.12 -1.89
N PRO A 92 1.21 -18.69 -1.67
CA PRO A 92 2.29 -18.64 -2.66
C PRO A 92 1.91 -19.15 -4.05
N SER A 93 1.00 -20.13 -4.13
CA SER A 93 0.50 -20.67 -5.40
C SER A 93 -0.50 -19.76 -6.13
N GLN A 94 -1.20 -18.89 -5.39
CA GLN A 94 -2.24 -18.00 -5.91
C GLN A 94 -1.75 -16.55 -6.14
N ALA A 95 -0.57 -16.20 -5.63
CA ALA A 95 -0.03 -14.86 -5.78
C ALA A 95 0.25 -14.55 -7.26
N PRO A 96 -0.33 -13.47 -7.82
CA PRO A 96 -0.16 -13.11 -9.23
C PRO A 96 1.26 -12.66 -9.54
N SER A 97 1.94 -12.09 -8.56
CA SER A 97 3.31 -11.59 -8.66
C SER A 97 4.08 -11.78 -7.35
N ARG A 98 5.21 -11.07 -7.23
CA ARG A 98 5.95 -10.91 -5.97
C ARG A 98 6.07 -9.44 -5.55
N PHE A 99 5.32 -8.55 -6.18
CA PHE A 99 5.28 -7.14 -5.80
C PHE A 99 4.39 -6.94 -4.59
N ALA A 100 4.98 -6.79 -3.41
CA ALA A 100 4.29 -6.48 -2.18
C ALA A 100 4.09 -4.97 -2.03
N ALA A 101 2.89 -4.53 -1.69
CA ALA A 101 2.64 -3.17 -1.27
C ALA A 101 3.28 -2.93 0.11
N ILE A 102 4.11 -1.90 0.22
CA ILE A 102 4.98 -1.67 1.38
C ILE A 102 4.58 -0.43 2.19
N GLY A 103 3.29 -0.22 2.36
CA GLY A 103 2.78 0.80 3.27
C GLY A 103 3.05 2.25 2.85
N ARG A 104 3.30 2.49 1.59
CA ARG A 104 3.44 3.83 0.98
C ARG A 104 2.46 3.94 -0.17
N TYR A 105 1.48 4.83 0.00
CA TYR A 105 0.38 5.00 -0.95
C TYR A 105 0.15 6.48 -1.23
N ILE A 106 -0.17 6.84 -2.47
CA ILE A 106 -0.87 8.07 -2.81
C ILE A 106 -2.22 7.64 -3.37
N LEU A 107 -3.29 8.15 -2.78
CA LEU A 107 -4.66 7.75 -3.08
C LEU A 107 -5.46 8.97 -3.54
N SER A 108 -6.36 8.75 -4.48
CA SER A 108 -7.38 9.72 -4.82
C SER A 108 -8.58 9.65 -3.86
N PRO A 109 -9.34 10.75 -3.69
CA PRO A 109 -10.47 10.80 -2.75
C PRO A 109 -11.63 9.85 -3.14
N GLU A 110 -11.66 9.35 -4.37
CA GLU A 110 -12.61 8.35 -4.85
C GLU A 110 -12.54 7.03 -4.06
N ILE A 111 -11.47 6.81 -3.30
CA ILE A 111 -11.36 5.66 -2.40
C ILE A 111 -12.42 5.69 -1.28
N PHE A 112 -12.86 6.87 -0.83
CA PHE A 112 -13.75 7.00 0.32
C PHE A 112 -15.14 6.39 0.07
N PRO A 113 -15.87 6.71 -1.01
CA PRO A 113 -17.16 6.07 -1.28
C PRO A 113 -17.03 4.55 -1.49
N ILE A 114 -15.89 4.06 -1.97
CA ILE A 114 -15.63 2.62 -2.09
C ILE A 114 -15.45 2.01 -0.69
N LEU A 115 -14.67 2.65 0.18
CA LEU A 115 -14.47 2.19 1.57
C LEU A 115 -15.78 2.17 2.38
N GLU A 116 -16.68 3.15 2.19
CA GLU A 116 -18.00 3.18 2.82
C GLU A 116 -18.85 1.96 2.46
N GLN A 117 -18.69 1.44 1.25
CA GLN A 117 -19.44 0.29 0.75
C GLN A 117 -18.69 -1.04 0.93
N THR A 118 -17.41 -1.00 1.32
CA THR A 118 -16.61 -2.20 1.50
C THR A 118 -17.09 -2.98 2.70
N THR A 119 -17.51 -4.21 2.49
CA THR A 119 -17.92 -5.12 3.56
C THR A 119 -16.70 -5.69 4.28
N PRO A 120 -16.76 -5.88 5.61
CA PRO A 120 -15.68 -6.52 6.35
C PRO A 120 -15.33 -7.90 5.79
N GLY A 121 -14.08 -8.07 5.42
CA GLY A 121 -13.53 -9.31 4.88
C GLY A 121 -12.93 -10.22 5.97
N LYS A 122 -11.76 -10.78 5.71
CA LYS A 122 -11.01 -11.63 6.64
C LYS A 122 -10.82 -10.90 7.98
N ASN A 123 -11.00 -11.60 9.08
CA ASN A 123 -10.93 -11.10 10.47
C ASN A 123 -11.98 -10.03 10.83
N ARG A 124 -13.03 -9.85 10.04
CA ARG A 124 -14.04 -8.78 10.20
C ARG A 124 -13.43 -7.38 10.04
N GLU A 125 -12.40 -7.24 9.25
CA GLU A 125 -11.71 -5.99 8.97
C GLU A 125 -12.10 -5.45 7.58
N ILE A 126 -12.22 -4.14 7.47
CA ILE A 126 -12.30 -3.43 6.20
C ILE A 126 -10.86 -3.35 5.67
N GLN A 127 -10.55 -4.18 4.68
CA GLN A 127 -9.23 -4.23 4.08
C GLN A 127 -9.07 -3.11 3.05
N LEU A 128 -8.01 -2.32 3.17
CA LEU A 128 -7.69 -1.29 2.18
C LEU A 128 -7.47 -1.92 0.79
N THR A 129 -6.84 -3.08 0.73
CA THR A 129 -6.58 -3.82 -0.52
C THR A 129 -7.86 -4.17 -1.29
N ASP A 130 -8.98 -4.45 -0.61
CA ASP A 130 -10.25 -4.74 -1.26
C ASP A 130 -10.84 -3.49 -1.93
N ALA A 131 -10.74 -2.33 -1.26
CA ALA A 131 -11.15 -1.06 -1.84
C ALA A 131 -10.23 -0.62 -2.99
N LEU A 132 -8.91 -0.79 -2.83
CA LEU A 132 -7.94 -0.51 -3.89
C LEU A 132 -8.19 -1.37 -5.12
N ARG A 133 -8.51 -2.65 -4.95
CA ARG A 133 -8.85 -3.56 -6.08
C ARG A 133 -10.04 -3.04 -6.90
N GLN A 134 -11.00 -2.37 -6.28
CA GLN A 134 -12.11 -1.76 -6.98
C GLN A 134 -11.65 -0.46 -7.66
N LEU A 135 -10.97 0.43 -6.95
CA LEU A 135 -10.53 1.74 -7.46
C LEU A 135 -9.65 1.62 -8.72
N VAL A 136 -8.75 0.64 -8.76
CA VAL A 136 -7.84 0.44 -9.92
C VAL A 136 -8.56 0.00 -11.21
N GLN A 137 -9.83 -0.40 -11.14
CA GLN A 137 -10.62 -0.68 -12.33
C GLN A 137 -11.17 0.59 -12.99
N ASP A 138 -11.37 1.65 -12.20
CA ASP A 138 -12.04 2.87 -12.61
C ASP A 138 -11.07 3.98 -13.00
N ALA A 139 -9.81 3.93 -12.53
CA ALA A 139 -8.80 4.95 -12.79
C ALA A 139 -7.40 4.35 -13.04
N PRO A 140 -6.58 4.97 -13.91
CA PRO A 140 -5.19 4.57 -14.10
C PRO A 140 -4.44 4.53 -12.78
N SER A 141 -3.80 3.42 -12.47
CA SER A 141 -3.15 3.20 -11.19
C SER A 141 -1.79 2.55 -11.40
N TYR A 142 -0.81 2.98 -10.60
CA TYR A 142 0.58 2.59 -10.81
C TYR A 142 1.23 2.03 -9.55
N ALA A 143 2.16 1.11 -9.74
CA ALA A 143 3.06 0.58 -8.73
C ALA A 143 4.48 1.01 -9.06
N GLN A 144 5.12 1.74 -8.14
CA GLN A 144 6.52 2.15 -8.24
C GLN A 144 7.37 1.24 -7.36
N GLU A 145 8.35 0.57 -7.96
CA GLU A 145 9.38 -0.14 -7.18
C GLU A 145 10.17 0.91 -6.40
N ILE A 146 10.16 0.81 -5.07
CA ILE A 146 10.87 1.74 -4.21
C ILE A 146 12.34 1.36 -4.15
N ASP A 147 13.19 2.30 -4.51
CA ASP A 147 14.62 2.22 -4.29
C ASP A 147 14.92 2.62 -2.84
N GLY A 148 15.50 1.69 -2.08
CA GLY A 148 15.80 1.85 -0.67
C GLY A 148 15.71 0.54 0.11
N GLN A 149 16.30 0.55 1.30
CA GLN A 149 16.26 -0.57 2.23
C GLN A 149 15.04 -0.44 3.14
N ARG A 150 14.17 -1.45 3.11
CA ARG A 150 12.97 -1.54 3.94
C ARG A 150 13.24 -2.37 5.20
N TYR A 151 12.67 -1.91 6.31
CA TYR A 151 12.62 -2.59 7.61
C TYR A 151 11.16 -2.67 8.06
N ASP A 152 10.66 -3.89 8.31
CA ASP A 152 9.34 -4.14 8.85
C ASP A 152 9.40 -4.08 10.39
N ALA A 153 9.13 -2.90 10.95
CA ALA A 153 9.15 -2.70 12.41
C ALA A 153 7.93 -3.30 13.13
N GLY A 154 6.96 -3.83 12.41
CA GLY A 154 5.84 -4.61 12.95
C GLY A 154 6.26 -6.03 13.36
N ASP A 155 7.39 -6.53 12.84
CA ASP A 155 8.03 -7.78 13.23
C ASP A 155 9.21 -7.54 14.17
N LYS A 156 9.45 -8.46 15.12
CA LYS A 156 10.50 -8.31 16.14
C LYS A 156 11.91 -8.21 15.56
N LEU A 157 12.20 -9.00 14.53
CA LEU A 157 13.51 -8.97 13.87
C LEU A 157 13.70 -7.70 13.06
N GLY A 158 12.70 -7.31 12.29
CA GLY A 158 12.72 -6.08 11.50
C GLY A 158 12.82 -4.83 12.39
N PHE A 159 12.11 -4.80 13.53
CA PHE A 159 12.26 -3.75 14.55
C PHE A 159 13.68 -3.64 15.07
N LEU A 160 14.32 -4.79 15.42
CA LEU A 160 15.69 -4.81 15.89
C LEU A 160 16.66 -4.34 14.79
N GLN A 161 16.49 -4.80 13.57
CA GLN A 161 17.31 -4.39 12.43
C GLN A 161 17.21 -2.88 12.18
N ALA A 162 15.99 -2.32 12.14
CA ALA A 162 15.78 -0.88 12.00
C ALA A 162 16.45 -0.11 13.14
N THR A 163 16.30 -0.58 14.39
CA THR A 163 16.90 0.08 15.57
C THR A 163 18.43 0.13 15.48
N VAL A 164 19.07 -0.94 15.04
CA VAL A 164 20.54 -0.98 14.89
C VAL A 164 20.98 -0.08 13.74
N GLU A 165 20.32 -0.12 12.60
CA GLU A 165 20.68 0.65 11.42
C GLU A 165 20.60 2.17 11.67
N PHE A 166 19.51 2.62 12.31
CA PHE A 166 19.31 4.04 12.60
C PHE A 166 19.98 4.52 13.90
N ALA A 167 20.68 3.64 14.64
CA ALA A 167 21.46 4.01 15.84
C ALA A 167 22.96 4.24 15.54
N LEU A 168 23.43 3.90 14.35
CA LEU A 168 24.83 4.04 13.91
C LEU A 168 25.00 5.28 13.03
#